data_c17e447bf388a6fd6e47ecec85a68fa3
#
_entry.id   c17e447bf388a6fd6e47ecec85a68fa3
#
_cell.length_a   1.000
_cell.length_b   1.000
_cell.length_c   1.000
_cell.angle_alpha   90.00
_cell.angle_beta   90.00
_cell.angle_gamma   90.00
#
_symmetry.space_group_name_H-M   'P 1'
#
loop_
_entity.id
_entity.type
_entity.pdbx_description
1 polymer ?
#
loop_
_entity_poly.entity_id
_entity_poly.type
_entity_poly.pdbx_seq_one_letter_code
_entity_poly.pdbx_strand_id
1 'polypeptide(L)'
;MGRKRSGIADERVIRAALADRDLELVSVDERLPDGTIAATASKLHPIPTTDGKPLYVPIPVALQIKRDDRGDIHSVTGDVPGAGAVADAARFLKSLVANHQLAEANGIAPPGATHQVEIDAKGRRILRRRRFSAF
;
A
#
# COMPACT_ATOMS: atom_id res chain seq x y z
N MET A 1 -9.93 -19.74 -26.17
CA MET A 1 -9.88 -19.59 -24.79
C MET A 1 -9.47 -18.28 -24.22
N GLY A 2 -9.69 -17.31 -24.14
CA GLY A 2 -9.36 -16.00 -23.64
C GLY A 2 -8.70 -15.89 -22.28
N ARG A 3 -8.21 -16.97 -21.75
CA ARG A 3 -7.67 -16.99 -20.38
C ARG A 3 -6.53 -16.05 -20.13
N LYS A 4 -5.70 -15.83 -21.13
CA LYS A 4 -4.54 -14.98 -20.97
C LYS A 4 -4.90 -13.52 -20.75
N ARG A 5 -6.01 -13.10 -21.31
CA ARG A 5 -6.48 -11.74 -21.11
C ARG A 5 -7.04 -11.54 -19.71
N SER A 6 -7.45 -12.63 -19.07
CA SER A 6 -7.97 -12.56 -17.72
C SER A 6 -6.97 -12.00 -16.74
N GLY A 7 -5.66 -12.16 -16.99
CA GLY A 7 -4.64 -11.66 -16.10
C GLY A 7 -4.74 -10.16 -15.87
N ILE A 8 -4.89 -9.38 -16.94
CA ILE A 8 -5.01 -7.92 -16.81
C ILE A 8 -6.35 -7.54 -16.20
N ALA A 9 -7.43 -8.19 -16.65
CA ALA A 9 -8.75 -7.91 -16.10
C ALA A 9 -8.81 -8.28 -14.63
N ASP A 10 -8.15 -9.39 -14.25
CA ASP A 10 -8.08 -9.81 -12.86
C ASP A 10 -7.38 -8.78 -12.00
N GLU A 11 -6.26 -8.23 -12.46
CA GLU A 11 -5.55 -7.23 -11.70
C GLU A 11 -6.40 -5.99 -11.46
N ARG A 12 -7.15 -5.55 -12.46
CA ARG A 12 -8.03 -4.40 -12.30
C ARG A 12 -9.10 -4.65 -11.25
N VAL A 13 -9.71 -5.83 -11.29
CA VAL A 13 -10.75 -6.21 -10.33
C VAL A 13 -10.15 -6.28 -8.93
N ILE A 14 -8.96 -6.88 -8.82
CA ILE A 14 -8.27 -7.01 -7.54
C ILE A 14 -7.93 -5.62 -7.00
N ARG A 15 -7.34 -4.75 -7.82
CA ARG A 15 -6.96 -3.40 -7.38
C ARG A 15 -8.17 -2.60 -6.92
N ALA A 16 -9.28 -2.71 -7.63
CA ALA A 16 -10.50 -2.00 -7.25
C ALA A 16 -11.04 -2.49 -5.91
N ALA A 17 -11.06 -3.81 -5.71
CA ALA A 17 -11.53 -4.38 -4.46
C ALA A 17 -10.61 -4.01 -3.29
N LEU A 18 -9.30 -3.98 -3.53
CA LEU A 18 -8.34 -3.63 -2.50
C LEU A 18 -8.39 -2.15 -2.16
N ALA A 19 -8.66 -1.29 -3.14
CA ALA A 19 -8.75 0.15 -2.89
C ALA A 19 -9.84 0.48 -1.87
N ASP A 20 -10.94 -0.26 -1.89
CA ASP A 20 -12.01 -0.08 -0.92
C ASP A 20 -11.58 -0.42 0.51
N ARG A 21 -10.47 -1.11 0.65
CA ARG A 21 -9.93 -1.55 1.95
C ARG A 21 -8.66 -0.81 2.32
N ASP A 22 -8.34 0.28 1.63
CA ASP A 22 -7.08 1.01 1.80
C ASP A 22 -5.84 0.14 1.54
N LEU A 23 -5.97 -0.76 0.57
CA LEU A 23 -4.89 -1.63 0.15
C LEU A 23 -4.47 -1.27 -1.26
N GLU A 24 -3.15 -1.35 -1.50
CA GLU A 24 -2.58 -1.13 -2.83
C GLU A 24 -1.86 -2.41 -3.25
N LEU A 25 -2.27 -2.99 -4.36
CA LEU A 25 -1.67 -4.23 -4.84
C LEU A 25 -0.21 -4.00 -5.24
N VAL A 26 0.68 -4.82 -4.70
CA VAL A 26 2.10 -4.82 -5.08
C VAL A 26 2.36 -5.90 -6.11
N SER A 27 1.90 -7.13 -5.85
CA SER A 27 2.13 -8.24 -6.77
C SER A 27 1.11 -9.34 -6.54
N VAL A 28 0.80 -10.07 -7.62
CA VAL A 28 0.09 -11.33 -7.53
C VAL A 28 1.15 -12.40 -7.51
N ASP A 29 1.28 -13.10 -6.38
CA ASP A 29 2.40 -13.99 -6.16
C ASP A 29 2.12 -15.42 -6.65
N GLU A 30 0.90 -15.88 -6.46
CA GLU A 30 0.55 -17.25 -6.82
C GLU A 30 -0.95 -17.37 -7.04
N ARG A 31 -1.33 -18.24 -7.98
CA ARG A 31 -2.73 -18.62 -8.18
C ARG A 31 -2.85 -20.09 -7.82
N LEU A 32 -3.65 -20.37 -6.81
CA LEU A 32 -3.80 -21.74 -6.31
C LEU A 32 -4.84 -22.48 -7.14
N PRO A 33 -4.77 -23.83 -7.13
CA PRO A 33 -5.71 -24.65 -7.93
C PRO A 33 -7.19 -24.44 -7.59
N ASP A 34 -7.50 -24.05 -6.36
CA ASP A 34 -8.87 -23.82 -5.93
C ASP A 34 -9.39 -22.43 -6.30
N GLY A 35 -8.60 -21.65 -7.03
CA GLY A 35 -8.98 -20.29 -7.43
C GLY A 35 -8.57 -19.22 -6.45
N THR A 36 -8.01 -19.57 -5.30
CA THR A 36 -7.48 -18.59 -4.36
C THR A 36 -6.25 -17.91 -4.95
N ILE A 37 -6.14 -16.62 -4.76
CA ILE A 37 -5.02 -15.83 -5.23
C ILE A 37 -4.21 -15.38 -4.02
N ALA A 38 -2.92 -15.72 -4.02
CA ALA A 38 -1.99 -15.22 -3.02
C ALA A 38 -1.35 -13.95 -3.58
N ALA A 39 -1.42 -12.86 -2.84
CA ALA A 39 -0.93 -11.57 -3.31
C ALA A 39 -0.23 -10.82 -2.20
N THR A 40 0.61 -9.88 -2.58
CA THR A 40 1.22 -8.95 -1.65
C THR A 40 0.65 -7.57 -1.92
N ALA A 41 0.30 -6.86 -0.86
CA ALA A 41 -0.23 -5.51 -0.98
C ALA A 41 0.36 -4.64 0.11
N SER A 42 0.16 -3.33 -0.02
CA SER A 42 0.49 -2.39 1.04
C SER A 42 -0.80 -1.89 1.66
N LYS A 43 -0.90 -2.03 2.97
CA LYS A 43 -2.04 -1.49 3.73
C LYS A 43 -1.68 -0.09 4.21
N LEU A 44 -2.50 0.88 3.88
CA LEU A 44 -2.31 2.25 4.37
C LEU A 44 -2.75 2.29 5.84
N HIS A 45 -1.80 2.51 6.73
CA HIS A 45 -2.05 2.46 8.17
C HIS A 45 -1.69 3.80 8.80
N PRO A 46 -2.59 4.41 9.60
CA PRO A 46 -2.31 5.70 10.21
C PRO A 46 -1.29 5.56 11.34
N ILE A 47 -0.22 6.32 11.24
CA ILE A 47 0.81 6.40 12.28
C ILE A 47 0.72 7.78 12.91
N PRO A 48 0.57 7.89 14.24
CA PRO A 48 0.52 9.20 14.89
C PRO A 48 1.82 9.96 14.69
N THR A 49 1.71 11.27 14.51
CA THR A 49 2.86 12.15 14.39
C THR A 49 2.82 13.21 15.49
N THR A 50 3.92 13.95 15.63
CA THR A 50 4.02 14.97 16.68
C THR A 50 3.08 16.15 16.48
N ASP A 51 2.62 16.38 15.25
CA ASP A 51 1.69 17.49 14.96
C ASP A 51 0.22 17.10 15.18
N GLY A 52 -0.03 15.88 15.64
CA GLY A 52 -1.37 15.42 15.95
C GLY A 52 -2.16 14.86 14.76
N LYS A 53 -1.64 15.02 13.55
CA LYS A 53 -2.31 14.47 12.35
C LYS A 53 -1.61 13.19 11.95
N PRO A 54 -2.37 12.10 11.70
CA PRO A 54 -1.73 10.85 11.30
C PRO A 54 -1.14 10.94 9.90
N LEU A 55 -0.03 10.24 9.72
CA LEU A 55 0.53 10.02 8.40
C LEU A 55 0.28 8.56 8.05
N TYR A 56 -0.37 8.31 6.92
CA TYR A 56 -0.67 6.94 6.50
C TYR A 56 0.55 6.34 5.83
N VAL A 57 1.03 5.24 6.39
CA VAL A 57 2.24 4.58 5.92
C VAL A 57 1.84 3.26 5.26
N PRO A 58 2.27 2.99 4.02
CA PRO A 58 2.02 1.69 3.38
C PRO A 58 2.81 0.61 4.10
N ILE A 59 2.13 -0.39 4.63
CA ILE A 59 2.75 -1.51 5.32
C ILE A 59 2.47 -2.78 4.52
N PRO A 60 3.50 -3.55 4.14
CA PRO A 60 3.30 -4.77 3.36
C PRO A 60 2.49 -5.80 4.13
N VAL A 61 1.53 -6.41 3.44
CA VAL A 61 0.73 -7.50 3.98
C VAL A 61 0.61 -8.59 2.92
N ALA A 62 0.56 -9.84 3.37
CA ALA A 62 0.34 -10.98 2.50
C ALA A 62 -1.15 -11.31 2.51
N LEU A 63 -1.76 -11.33 1.35
CA LEU A 63 -3.20 -11.49 1.22
C LEU A 63 -3.56 -12.83 0.62
N GLN A 64 -4.73 -13.34 1.02
CA GLN A 64 -5.40 -14.40 0.30
C GLN A 64 -6.73 -13.87 -0.21
N ILE A 65 -6.92 -13.94 -1.51
CA ILE A 65 -8.09 -13.41 -2.19
C ILE A 65 -8.88 -14.56 -2.75
N LYS A 66 -10.15 -14.66 -2.34
CA LYS A 66 -11.04 -15.72 -2.82
C LYS A 66 -12.12 -15.13 -3.69
N ARG A 67 -12.45 -15.88 -4.74
CA ARG A 67 -13.49 -15.49 -5.68
C ARG A 67 -14.69 -16.41 -5.56
N ASP A 68 -15.84 -15.89 -5.98
CA ASP A 68 -17.03 -16.71 -6.10
C ASP A 68 -17.09 -17.35 -7.50
N ASP A 69 -18.18 -18.06 -7.78
CA ASP A 69 -18.36 -18.75 -9.04
C ASP A 69 -18.42 -17.82 -10.24
N ARG A 70 -18.70 -16.56 -10.02
CA ARG A 70 -18.79 -15.55 -11.09
C ARG A 70 -17.44 -14.87 -11.35
N GLY A 71 -16.45 -15.19 -10.53
CA GLY A 71 -15.16 -14.53 -10.62
C GLY A 71 -15.06 -13.24 -9.82
N ASP A 72 -16.11 -12.87 -9.10
CA ASP A 72 -16.07 -11.68 -8.24
C ASP A 72 -15.30 -11.98 -6.96
N ILE A 73 -14.70 -10.95 -6.41
CA ILE A 73 -13.95 -11.11 -5.16
C ILE A 73 -14.94 -11.36 -4.02
N HIS A 74 -14.83 -12.53 -3.43
CA HIS A 74 -15.67 -12.96 -2.33
C HIS A 74 -15.12 -12.55 -0.98
N SER A 75 -13.82 -12.70 -0.78
CA SER A 75 -13.18 -12.34 0.46
C SER A 75 -11.71 -12.00 0.26
N VAL A 76 -11.21 -11.13 1.13
CA VAL A 76 -9.80 -10.79 1.20
C VAL A 76 -9.38 -10.97 2.66
N THR A 77 -8.40 -11.82 2.91
CA THR A 77 -7.90 -12.06 4.27
C THR A 77 -6.43 -11.71 4.34
N GLY A 78 -5.98 -11.39 5.56
CA GLY A 78 -4.59 -10.99 5.78
C GLY A 78 -4.35 -9.50 5.65
N ASP A 79 -5.42 -8.70 5.60
CA ASP A 79 -5.32 -7.27 5.31
C ASP A 79 -5.02 -6.41 6.55
N VAL A 80 -4.76 -7.02 7.69
CA VAL A 80 -4.41 -6.29 8.91
C VAL A 80 -2.93 -6.44 9.19
N PRO A 81 -2.16 -5.34 9.24
CA PRO A 81 -0.74 -5.45 9.57
C PRO A 81 -0.54 -5.94 10.99
N GLY A 82 0.50 -6.74 11.20
CA GLY A 82 0.85 -7.18 12.54
C GLY A 82 1.37 -6.03 13.39
N ALA A 83 1.27 -6.19 14.72
CA ALA A 83 1.73 -5.16 15.66
C ALA A 83 3.22 -4.84 15.47
N GLY A 84 4.04 -5.85 15.20
CA GLY A 84 5.46 -5.64 14.93
C GLY A 84 5.71 -4.81 13.68
N ALA A 85 4.95 -5.06 12.62
CA ALA A 85 5.08 -4.30 11.38
C ALA A 85 4.66 -2.83 11.58
N VAL A 86 3.62 -2.60 12.37
CA VAL A 86 3.18 -1.24 12.71
C VAL A 86 4.26 -0.52 13.51
N ALA A 87 4.84 -1.19 14.49
CA ALA A 87 5.91 -0.61 15.29
C ALA A 87 7.13 -0.28 14.44
N ASP A 88 7.49 -1.17 13.50
CA ASP A 88 8.60 -0.93 12.59
C ASP A 88 8.34 0.28 11.69
N ALA A 89 7.10 0.40 11.20
CA ALA A 89 6.71 1.53 10.36
C ALA A 89 6.82 2.84 11.13
N ALA A 90 6.40 2.85 12.39
CA ALA A 90 6.50 4.03 13.24
C ALA A 90 7.95 4.43 13.47
N ARG A 91 8.83 3.45 13.73
CA ARG A 91 10.27 3.71 13.90
C ARG A 91 10.90 4.24 12.62
N PHE A 92 10.50 3.66 11.50
CA PHE A 92 10.99 4.10 10.19
C PHE A 92 10.63 5.55 9.92
N LEU A 93 9.37 5.91 10.17
CA LEU A 93 8.90 7.28 9.96
C LEU A 93 9.66 8.25 10.87
N LYS A 94 9.86 7.88 12.12
CA LYS A 94 10.62 8.70 13.07
C LYS A 94 12.04 8.94 12.58
N SER A 95 12.67 7.90 12.02
CA SER A 95 14.00 7.99 11.44
C SER A 95 14.05 8.94 10.26
N LEU A 96 13.03 8.87 9.38
CA LEU A 96 12.98 9.79 8.23
C LEU A 96 12.92 11.24 8.67
N VAL A 97 12.12 11.53 9.69
CA VAL A 97 12.00 12.88 10.22
C VAL A 97 13.31 13.33 10.86
N ALA A 98 13.90 12.46 11.68
CA ALA A 98 15.15 12.79 12.37
C ALA A 98 16.31 13.04 11.42
N ASN A 99 16.33 12.35 10.28
CA ASN A 99 17.41 12.46 9.30
C ASN A 99 17.10 13.43 8.17
N HIS A 100 16.03 14.19 8.28
CA HIS A 100 15.62 15.16 7.25
C HIS A 100 15.43 14.54 5.88
N GLN A 101 14.89 13.33 5.85
CA GLN A 101 14.67 12.58 4.61
C GLN A 101 13.23 12.66 4.11
N LEU A 102 12.36 13.39 4.80
CA LEU A 102 10.96 13.49 4.45
C LEU A 102 10.63 14.90 3.95
N ALA A 103 10.03 14.97 2.75
CA ALA A 103 9.54 16.22 2.19
C ALA A 103 8.04 16.35 2.46
N GLU A 104 7.63 17.46 3.05
CA GLU A 104 6.20 17.73 3.28
C GLU A 104 5.50 18.08 1.97
N ALA A 105 4.18 17.86 1.94
CA ALA A 105 3.38 18.04 0.72
C ALA A 105 3.48 19.44 0.14
N ASN A 106 3.57 20.45 1.00
CA ASN A 106 3.61 21.85 0.58
C ASN A 106 4.97 22.48 0.73
N GLY A 107 6.00 21.68 1.06
CA GLY A 107 7.30 22.23 1.37
C GLY A 107 8.32 21.95 0.27
N ILE A 108 9.43 22.68 0.39
CA ILE A 108 10.59 22.38 -0.44
C ILE A 108 11.27 21.16 0.13
N ALA A 109 11.58 20.20 -0.73
CA ALA A 109 12.24 18.98 -0.27
C ALA A 109 13.63 19.29 0.27
N PRO A 110 13.98 18.82 1.48
CA PRO A 110 15.34 18.98 1.97
C PRO A 110 16.32 18.19 1.12
N PRO A 111 17.58 18.63 1.04
CA PRO A 111 18.59 17.84 0.33
C PRO A 111 18.66 16.42 0.89
N GLY A 112 18.67 15.43 0.02
CA GLY A 112 18.73 14.04 0.44
C GLY A 112 17.38 13.43 0.83
N ALA A 113 16.30 14.14 0.62
CA ALA A 113 14.96 13.58 0.92
C ALA A 113 14.69 12.35 0.07
N THR A 114 14.33 11.26 0.72
CA THR A 114 14.04 9.99 0.06
C THR A 114 12.56 9.69 -0.03
N HIS A 115 11.76 10.37 0.76
CA HIS A 115 10.32 10.17 0.84
C HIS A 115 9.59 11.51 0.83
N GLN A 116 8.34 11.47 0.48
CA GLN A 116 7.51 12.67 0.45
C GLN A 116 6.12 12.34 0.97
N VAL A 117 5.42 13.38 1.44
CA VAL A 117 4.02 13.28 1.83
C VAL A 117 3.17 13.67 0.64
N GLU A 118 2.22 12.81 0.29
CA GLU A 118 1.24 13.09 -0.75
C GLU A 118 -0.14 13.17 -0.13
N ILE A 119 -0.99 14.02 -0.69
CA ILE A 119 -2.37 14.15 -0.24
C ILE A 119 -3.25 13.38 -1.22
N ASP A 120 -4.03 12.42 -0.71
CA ASP A 120 -4.92 11.65 -1.57
C ASP A 120 -6.26 12.37 -1.78
N ALA A 121 -7.15 11.73 -2.55
CA ALA A 121 -8.45 12.31 -2.87
C ALA A 121 -9.33 12.52 -1.64
N LYS A 122 -9.05 11.80 -0.55
CA LYS A 122 -9.79 11.94 0.71
C LYS A 122 -9.15 12.94 1.66
N GLY A 123 -8.08 13.60 1.24
CA GLY A 123 -7.38 14.57 2.05
C GLY A 123 -6.41 13.95 3.06
N ARG A 124 -6.13 12.66 2.96
CA ARG A 124 -5.21 11.98 3.87
C ARG A 124 -3.77 12.20 3.44
N ARG A 125 -2.88 12.33 4.41
CA ARG A 125 -1.44 12.42 4.15
C ARG A 125 -0.89 11.00 4.07
N ILE A 126 -0.21 10.69 2.97
CA ILE A 126 0.32 9.35 2.71
C ILE A 126 1.82 9.46 2.47
N LEU A 127 2.59 8.58 3.13
CA LEU A 127 4.03 8.49 2.92
C LEU A 127 4.31 7.78 1.62
N ARG A 128 5.11 8.41 0.75
CA ARG A 128 5.52 7.82 -0.52
C ARG A 128 7.02 7.95 -0.68
N ARG A 129 7.62 6.94 -1.28
CA ARG A 129 9.03 7.02 -1.65
C ARG A 129 9.17 7.96 -2.83
N ARG A 130 10.12 8.87 -2.76
CA ARG A 130 10.39 9.75 -3.89
C ARG A 130 11.05 8.98 -5.02
N ARG A 131 10.61 9.26 -6.22
CA ARG A 131 11.25 8.71 -7.40
C ARG A 131 12.21 9.75 -7.93
N PHE A 132 13.44 9.32 -8.13
CA PHE A 132 14.44 10.18 -8.72
C PHE A 132 14.53 9.87 -10.20
N SER A 133 14.35 10.90 -11.02
CA SER A 133 14.59 10.76 -12.45
C SER A 133 16.08 10.67 -12.68
N ALA A 134 16.51 9.85 -13.62
CA ALA A 134 17.90 9.70 -13.93
C ALA A 134 18.48 10.96 -14.61
N PHE A 135 17.64 11.74 -15.06
CA PHE A 135 18.01 12.99 -15.69
C PHE A 135 16.91 13.90 -15.84
#